data_a2cf4d8a2f0e4a60d4b74343f2c587b5
#
_entry.id   a2cf4d8a2f0e4a60d4b74343f2c587b5
#
_cell.length_a   1.000
_cell.length_b   1.000
_cell.length_c   1.000
_cell.angle_alpha   90.00
_cell.angle_beta   90.00
_cell.angle_gamma   90.00
#
_symmetry.space_group_name_H-M   'P 1'
#
loop_
_entity.id
_entity.type
_entity.pdbx_description
1 polymer ?
#
loop_
_entity_poly.entity_id
_entity_poly.type
_entity_poly.pdbx_seq_one_letter_code
_entity_poly.pdbx_strand_id
1 'polypeptide(L)'
;MTTEKSAADSSQSSEQNTTDNKVLQKARNKNRGKGKFELGTLGLVAGSFDFLGLEGLINENVGKKGSHVRANTGVEVKALIMQMLYVEWQGLMNTASFMTDVPCGELLGKDIKPDALNRSALARMLDDIYSFGTEKLFVLCAREVFSRIGLEPEEVHIDSTSFHYHGEGMKDDACEIQLKKGYSRDHHPELKQAISLML
;
A
#
# COMPACT_ATOMS: atom_id res chain seq x y z
N MET A 1 -44.27 -4.86 0.69
CA MET A 1 -43.93 -3.48 1.14
C MET A 1 -42.62 -3.48 1.93
N THR A 2 -41.54 -4.03 1.38
CA THR A 2 -40.27 -4.24 2.13
C THR A 2 -39.00 -4.01 1.27
N THR A 3 -39.11 -3.47 0.06
CA THR A 3 -37.96 -3.29 -0.85
C THR A 3 -37.47 -1.85 -1.01
N GLU A 4 -38.15 -0.85 -0.45
CA GLU A 4 -37.74 0.55 -0.58
C GLU A 4 -36.82 1.05 0.55
N LYS A 5 -36.70 0.34 1.66
CA LYS A 5 -35.90 0.80 2.82
C LYS A 5 -34.40 0.50 2.69
N SER A 6 -34.01 -0.45 1.84
CA SER A 6 -32.61 -0.84 1.64
C SER A 6 -31.82 0.09 0.68
N ALA A 7 -32.52 0.71 -0.27
CA ALA A 7 -31.88 1.62 -1.24
C ALA A 7 -31.59 3.03 -0.66
N ALA A 8 -32.35 3.46 0.34
CA ALA A 8 -32.17 4.77 0.97
C ALA A 8 -30.96 4.82 1.93
N ASP A 9 -30.63 3.69 2.55
CA ASP A 9 -29.53 3.61 3.53
C ASP A 9 -28.15 3.54 2.85
N SER A 10 -28.07 2.92 1.67
CA SER A 10 -26.83 2.87 0.86
C SER A 10 -26.50 4.23 0.19
N SER A 11 -27.50 5.03 -0.13
CA SER A 11 -27.30 6.36 -0.71
C SER A 11 -26.86 7.40 0.33
N GLN A 12 -27.33 7.30 1.57
CA GLN A 12 -26.90 8.21 2.63
C GLN A 12 -25.47 7.98 3.09
N SER A 13 -25.00 6.73 3.13
CA SER A 13 -23.60 6.42 3.48
C SER A 13 -22.62 6.87 2.40
N SER A 14 -22.99 6.81 1.12
CA SER A 14 -22.13 7.29 0.01
C SER A 14 -22.07 8.81 -0.08
N GLU A 15 -23.14 9.53 0.28
CA GLU A 15 -23.15 10.99 0.32
C GLU A 15 -22.38 11.56 1.52
N GLN A 16 -22.44 10.92 2.69
CA GLN A 16 -21.65 11.30 3.85
C GLN A 16 -20.15 11.10 3.60
N ASN A 17 -19.73 9.97 3.05
CA ASN A 17 -18.33 9.72 2.68
C ASN A 17 -17.79 10.75 1.65
N THR A 18 -18.64 11.18 0.71
CA THR A 18 -18.26 12.17 -0.29
C THR A 18 -18.13 13.57 0.33
N THR A 19 -18.94 13.89 1.33
CA THR A 19 -18.93 15.17 2.04
C THR A 19 -17.72 15.26 2.97
N ASP A 20 -17.41 14.20 3.70
CA ASP A 20 -16.26 14.14 4.59
C ASP A 20 -14.93 14.19 3.80
N ASN A 21 -14.85 13.53 2.65
CA ASN A 21 -13.72 13.65 1.74
C ASN A 21 -13.53 15.07 1.20
N LYS A 22 -14.60 15.78 0.87
CA LYS A 22 -14.53 17.19 0.44
C LYS A 22 -14.08 18.12 1.56
N VAL A 23 -14.52 17.88 2.79
CA VAL A 23 -14.12 18.66 3.97
C VAL A 23 -12.65 18.42 4.29
N LEU A 24 -12.18 17.18 4.23
CA LEU A 24 -10.78 16.82 4.42
C LEU A 24 -9.89 17.41 3.32
N GLN A 25 -10.31 17.37 2.05
CA GLN A 25 -9.59 18.01 0.95
C GLN A 25 -9.54 19.54 1.10
N LYS A 26 -10.63 20.16 1.58
CA LYS A 26 -10.69 21.60 1.81
C LYS A 26 -9.80 22.06 2.98
N ALA A 27 -9.70 21.24 4.03
CA ALA A 27 -8.78 21.44 5.14
C ALA A 27 -7.30 21.27 4.69
N ARG A 28 -7.01 20.25 3.87
CA ARG A 28 -5.69 20.02 3.25
C ARG A 28 -5.26 21.20 2.36
N ASN A 29 -6.14 21.70 1.49
CA ASN A 29 -5.85 22.84 0.62
C ASN A 29 -5.63 24.15 1.38
N LYS A 30 -6.26 24.33 2.55
CA LYS A 30 -6.08 25.53 3.38
C LYS A 30 -4.69 25.60 4.01
N ASN A 31 -4.02 24.47 4.20
CA ASN A 31 -2.66 24.40 4.79
C ASN A 31 -1.54 24.47 3.73
N ARG A 32 -1.84 24.27 2.45
CA ARG A 32 -0.87 24.31 1.34
C ARG A 32 -0.09 25.62 1.21
N GLY A 33 -0.61 26.73 1.74
CA GLY A 33 0.03 28.06 1.62
C GLY A 33 0.98 28.47 2.75
N LYS A 34 1.19 27.64 3.79
CA LYS A 34 1.91 28.07 5.01
C LYS A 34 3.19 27.31 5.32
N GLY A 35 3.64 26.41 4.45
CA GLY A 35 4.89 25.63 4.68
C GLY A 35 4.86 24.76 5.95
N LYS A 36 3.69 24.55 6.55
CA LYS A 36 3.50 23.66 7.69
C LYS A 36 2.74 22.43 7.24
N PHE A 37 3.37 21.30 7.37
CA PHE A 37 2.75 19.99 7.13
C PHE A 37 2.48 19.33 8.48
N GLU A 38 1.30 18.74 8.61
CA GLU A 38 1.00 17.83 9.72
C GLU A 38 1.42 16.42 9.28
N LEU A 39 2.50 15.93 9.84
CA LEU A 39 3.05 14.63 9.49
C LEU A 39 2.19 13.47 9.99
N GLY A 40 1.47 13.68 11.10
CA GLY A 40 0.69 12.64 11.74
C GLY A 40 1.53 11.37 11.97
N THR A 41 1.00 10.23 11.57
CA THR A 41 1.68 8.92 11.65
C THR A 41 2.76 8.73 10.58
N LEU A 42 2.77 9.54 9.51
CA LEU A 42 3.72 9.40 8.40
C LEU A 42 5.19 9.53 8.83
N GLY A 43 5.46 10.49 9.71
CA GLY A 43 6.81 10.69 10.25
C GLY A 43 7.29 9.49 11.05
N LEU A 44 6.38 8.87 11.81
CA LEU A 44 6.70 7.64 12.56
C LEU A 44 6.99 6.47 11.60
N VAL A 45 6.13 6.25 10.62
CA VAL A 45 6.31 5.17 9.62
C VAL A 45 7.61 5.37 8.86
N ALA A 46 7.87 6.59 8.34
CA ALA A 46 9.09 6.88 7.61
C ALA A 46 10.34 6.68 8.49
N GLY A 47 10.33 7.22 9.72
CA GLY A 47 11.43 7.08 10.66
C GLY A 47 11.68 5.64 11.09
N SER A 48 10.63 4.84 11.30
CA SER A 48 10.76 3.42 11.61
C SER A 48 11.38 2.65 10.44
N PHE A 49 10.95 2.93 9.21
CA PHE A 49 11.50 2.31 8.01
C PHE A 49 13.00 2.60 7.86
N ASP A 50 13.41 3.85 8.12
CA ASP A 50 14.81 4.27 8.09
C ASP A 50 15.62 3.65 9.24
N PHE A 51 15.09 3.69 10.46
CA PHE A 51 15.73 3.07 11.63
C PHE A 51 15.97 1.58 11.44
N LEU A 52 15.02 0.88 10.84
CA LEU A 52 15.12 -0.55 10.54
C LEU A 52 16.00 -0.84 9.32
N GLY A 53 16.47 0.17 8.58
CA GLY A 53 17.35 0.01 7.41
C GLY A 53 16.71 -0.71 6.25
N LEU A 54 15.38 -0.77 6.19
CA LEU A 54 14.63 -1.56 5.20
C LEU A 54 14.82 -1.04 3.77
N GLU A 55 14.99 0.26 3.59
CA GLU A 55 15.28 0.84 2.28
C GLU A 55 16.55 0.26 1.68
N GLY A 56 17.65 0.27 2.44
CA GLY A 56 18.93 -0.29 2.02
C GLY A 56 18.83 -1.77 1.70
N LEU A 57 18.23 -2.54 2.61
CA LEU A 57 18.05 -3.98 2.45
C LEU A 57 17.28 -4.32 1.15
N ILE A 58 16.18 -3.61 0.88
CA ILE A 58 15.37 -3.83 -0.32
C ILE A 58 16.17 -3.46 -1.57
N ASN A 59 16.87 -2.32 -1.56
CA ASN A 59 17.67 -1.87 -2.69
C ASN A 59 18.83 -2.82 -3.03
N GLU A 60 19.46 -3.43 -2.03
CA GLU A 60 20.53 -4.40 -2.22
C GLU A 60 20.04 -5.70 -2.85
N ASN A 61 18.82 -6.14 -2.50
CA ASN A 61 18.27 -7.42 -2.92
C ASN A 61 17.40 -7.34 -4.18
N VAL A 62 16.58 -6.30 -4.29
CA VAL A 62 15.57 -6.13 -5.36
C VAL A 62 15.86 -4.88 -6.20
N GLY A 63 16.96 -4.18 -5.90
CA GLY A 63 17.29 -2.89 -6.50
C GLY A 63 17.34 -2.89 -8.02
N LYS A 64 16.80 -1.86 -8.63
CA LYS A 64 16.83 -1.64 -10.07
C LYS A 64 18.24 -1.26 -10.52
N LYS A 65 18.74 -1.95 -11.54
CA LYS A 65 20.00 -1.59 -12.21
C LYS A 65 19.68 -0.73 -13.43
N GLY A 66 19.92 0.59 -13.35
CA GLY A 66 19.77 1.46 -14.52
C GLY A 66 19.95 2.94 -14.21
N SER A 67 20.45 3.71 -15.19
CA SER A 67 20.74 5.15 -15.07
C SER A 67 19.50 6.06 -15.07
N HIS A 68 18.31 5.53 -15.31
CA HIS A 68 17.06 6.29 -15.42
C HIS A 68 16.10 6.08 -14.24
N VAL A 69 16.60 5.50 -13.14
CA VAL A 69 15.81 5.25 -11.94
C VAL A 69 15.62 6.58 -11.20
N ARG A 70 14.37 7.08 -11.12
CA ARG A 70 14.03 8.31 -10.39
C ARG A 70 13.80 8.08 -8.90
N ALA A 71 13.37 6.87 -8.54
CA ALA A 71 13.21 6.42 -7.16
C ALA A 71 13.66 4.95 -7.08
N ASN A 72 14.42 4.61 -6.03
CA ASN A 72 14.87 3.26 -5.77
C ASN A 72 13.70 2.38 -5.31
N THR A 73 13.81 1.07 -5.48
CA THR A 73 12.80 0.11 -5.07
C THR A 73 12.40 0.27 -3.61
N GLY A 74 13.37 0.45 -2.69
CA GLY A 74 13.10 0.66 -1.28
C GLY A 74 12.31 1.95 -0.99
N VAL A 75 12.60 3.06 -1.70
CA VAL A 75 11.82 4.30 -1.63
C VAL A 75 10.39 4.10 -2.14
N GLU A 76 10.21 3.38 -3.25
CA GLU A 76 8.90 3.08 -3.81
C GLU A 76 8.06 2.23 -2.84
N VAL A 77 8.68 1.22 -2.21
CA VAL A 77 8.03 0.40 -1.16
C VAL A 77 7.67 1.25 0.06
N LYS A 78 8.60 2.09 0.55
CA LYS A 78 8.36 3.01 1.67
C LYS A 78 7.16 3.91 1.40
N ALA A 79 7.10 4.52 0.21
CA ALA A 79 6.01 5.38 -0.21
C ALA A 79 4.66 4.64 -0.24
N LEU A 80 4.64 3.41 -0.75
CA LEU A 80 3.43 2.61 -0.82
C LEU A 80 2.92 2.21 0.57
N ILE A 81 3.82 1.76 1.47
CA ILE A 81 3.48 1.45 2.86
C ILE A 81 2.92 2.68 3.58
N MET A 82 3.53 3.84 3.39
CA MET A 82 3.05 5.10 3.98
C MET A 82 1.64 5.44 3.50
N GLN A 83 1.36 5.29 2.22
CA GLN A 83 0.02 5.50 1.67
C GLN A 83 -0.99 4.52 2.28
N MET A 84 -0.65 3.23 2.37
CA MET A 84 -1.55 2.20 2.89
C MET A 84 -1.88 2.40 4.37
N LEU A 85 -0.96 2.92 5.16
CA LEU A 85 -1.14 3.11 6.61
C LEU A 85 -1.77 4.46 6.99
N TYR A 86 -1.76 5.44 6.07
CA TYR A 86 -2.20 6.80 6.42
C TYR A 86 -3.63 7.12 6.02
N VAL A 87 -4.10 6.59 4.91
CA VAL A 87 -5.41 6.98 4.35
C VAL A 87 -6.19 5.71 4.01
N GLU A 88 -7.52 5.87 3.88
CA GLU A 88 -8.38 4.86 3.27
C GLU A 88 -7.72 4.29 2.01
N TRP A 89 -7.80 3.00 1.87
CA TRP A 89 -7.19 2.20 0.82
C TRP A 89 -7.36 2.86 -0.56
N GLN A 90 -6.27 3.35 -1.11
CA GLN A 90 -6.24 3.95 -2.44
C GLN A 90 -5.34 3.11 -3.35
N GLY A 91 -5.79 2.90 -4.58
CA GLY A 91 -4.99 2.16 -5.55
C GLY A 91 -3.68 2.87 -5.92
N LEU A 92 -2.74 2.13 -6.51
CA LEU A 92 -1.42 2.60 -6.96
C LEU A 92 -1.45 3.90 -7.79
N MET A 93 -2.57 4.18 -8.45
CA MET A 93 -2.75 5.39 -9.27
C MET A 93 -2.69 6.68 -8.45
N ASN A 94 -3.01 6.60 -7.17
CA ASN A 94 -3.12 7.77 -6.30
C ASN A 94 -1.85 8.04 -5.48
N THR A 95 -0.84 7.18 -5.53
CA THR A 95 0.39 7.33 -4.74
C THR A 95 1.11 8.65 -5.05
N ALA A 96 1.28 8.98 -6.33
CA ALA A 96 1.91 10.23 -6.72
C ALA A 96 1.11 11.47 -6.25
N SER A 97 -0.22 11.42 -6.34
CA SER A 97 -1.09 12.48 -5.84
C SER A 97 -1.01 12.61 -4.32
N PHE A 98 -1.06 11.50 -3.59
CA PHE A 98 -0.88 11.46 -2.15
C PHE A 98 0.45 12.09 -1.72
N MET A 99 1.55 11.73 -2.40
CA MET A 99 2.88 12.28 -2.11
C MET A 99 3.03 13.76 -2.47
N THR A 100 2.13 14.32 -3.27
CA THR A 100 2.07 15.77 -3.53
C THR A 100 1.48 16.54 -2.33
N ASP A 101 0.63 15.89 -1.55
CA ASP A 101 -0.06 16.52 -0.41
C ASP A 101 0.72 16.41 0.92
N VAL A 102 1.86 15.74 0.91
CA VAL A 102 2.74 15.55 2.07
C VAL A 102 4.16 16.05 1.76
N PRO A 103 5.02 16.31 2.74
CA PRO A 103 6.40 16.74 2.52
C PRO A 103 7.25 15.56 2.01
N CYS A 104 7.08 15.23 0.74
CA CYS A 104 7.68 14.07 0.09
C CYS A 104 9.21 14.03 0.26
N GLY A 105 9.88 15.18 0.10
CA GLY A 105 11.33 15.27 0.21
C GLY A 105 11.88 14.99 1.62
N GLU A 106 11.15 15.37 2.66
CA GLU A 106 11.51 15.08 4.05
C GLU A 106 11.25 13.62 4.43
N LEU A 107 10.24 13.01 3.84
CA LEU A 107 9.81 11.65 4.16
C LEU A 107 10.57 10.58 3.36
N LEU A 108 10.90 10.87 2.11
CA LEU A 108 11.48 9.90 1.16
C LEU A 108 12.90 10.27 0.69
N GLY A 109 13.35 11.49 0.95
CA GLY A 109 14.64 12.03 0.50
C GLY A 109 14.47 13.24 -0.40
N LYS A 110 15.38 14.23 -0.26
CA LYS A 110 15.27 15.58 -0.88
C LYS A 110 15.13 15.56 -2.41
N ASP A 111 15.69 14.56 -3.07
CA ASP A 111 15.69 14.45 -4.53
C ASP A 111 14.48 13.70 -5.08
N ILE A 112 13.66 13.13 -4.21
CA ILE A 112 12.49 12.35 -4.61
C ILE A 112 11.31 13.28 -4.84
N LYS A 113 10.79 13.25 -6.08
CA LYS A 113 9.60 13.99 -6.48
C LYS A 113 8.39 13.07 -6.58
N PRO A 114 7.17 13.56 -6.27
CA PRO A 114 5.95 12.75 -6.35
C PRO A 114 5.71 12.08 -7.71
N ASP A 115 6.10 12.73 -8.81
CA ASP A 115 5.95 12.19 -10.18
C ASP A 115 6.84 10.96 -10.46
N ALA A 116 7.88 10.75 -9.66
CA ALA A 116 8.68 9.53 -9.71
C ALA A 116 7.89 8.29 -9.27
N LEU A 117 6.90 8.47 -8.39
CA LEU A 117 6.06 7.42 -7.79
C LEU A 117 4.78 7.17 -8.58
N ASN A 118 4.86 7.23 -9.91
CA ASN A 118 3.71 6.99 -10.77
C ASN A 118 3.34 5.51 -10.85
N ARG A 119 2.10 5.24 -11.30
CA ARG A 119 1.56 3.88 -11.42
C ARG A 119 2.51 2.90 -12.12
N SER A 120 3.12 3.31 -13.23
CA SER A 120 3.98 2.42 -14.02
C SER A 120 5.30 2.09 -13.31
N ALA A 121 5.83 3.01 -12.51
CA ALA A 121 7.01 2.78 -11.69
C ALA A 121 6.69 1.80 -10.57
N LEU A 122 5.60 2.03 -9.86
CA LEU A 122 5.15 1.16 -8.76
C LEU A 122 4.75 -0.25 -9.25
N ALA A 123 4.09 -0.35 -10.40
CA ALA A 123 3.76 -1.66 -10.98
C ALA A 123 5.02 -2.46 -11.28
N ARG A 124 6.02 -1.85 -11.94
CA ARG A 124 7.31 -2.52 -12.20
C ARG A 124 8.05 -2.90 -10.91
N MET A 125 7.96 -2.06 -9.89
CA MET A 125 8.54 -2.39 -8.58
C MET A 125 7.88 -3.64 -7.99
N LEU A 126 6.56 -3.77 -8.09
CA LEU A 126 5.86 -4.98 -7.64
C LEU A 126 6.24 -6.21 -8.47
N ASP A 127 6.42 -6.07 -9.79
CA ASP A 127 6.90 -7.15 -10.66
C ASP A 127 8.33 -7.57 -10.29
N ASP A 128 9.21 -6.62 -9.97
CA ASP A 128 10.58 -6.89 -9.51
C ASP A 128 10.58 -7.65 -8.18
N ILE A 129 9.73 -7.25 -7.22
CA ILE A 129 9.56 -7.93 -5.93
C ILE A 129 9.00 -9.34 -6.14
N TYR A 130 8.01 -9.49 -6.99
CA TYR A 130 7.44 -10.80 -7.32
C TYR A 130 8.50 -11.73 -7.93
N SER A 131 9.29 -11.22 -8.87
CA SER A 131 10.37 -11.97 -9.52
C SER A 131 11.49 -12.35 -8.55
N PHE A 132 11.77 -11.53 -7.55
CA PHE A 132 12.73 -11.85 -6.48
C PHE A 132 12.19 -12.92 -5.52
N GLY A 133 10.89 -12.94 -5.30
CA GLY A 133 10.16 -13.78 -4.37
C GLY A 133 9.69 -13.00 -3.15
N THR A 134 8.39 -12.79 -3.04
CA THR A 134 7.75 -12.03 -1.96
C THR A 134 8.03 -12.61 -0.58
N GLU A 135 7.93 -13.93 -0.44
CA GLU A 135 8.23 -14.65 0.81
C GLU A 135 9.70 -14.48 1.23
N LYS A 136 10.60 -14.57 0.25
CA LYS A 136 12.03 -14.39 0.50
C LYS A 136 12.33 -12.97 0.98
N LEU A 137 11.74 -11.96 0.35
CA LEU A 137 11.89 -10.56 0.78
C LEU A 137 11.32 -10.35 2.19
N PHE A 138 10.14 -10.92 2.46
CA PHE A 138 9.54 -10.85 3.79
C PHE A 138 10.45 -11.43 4.88
N VAL A 139 11.01 -12.62 4.66
CA VAL A 139 11.92 -13.27 5.62
C VAL A 139 13.19 -12.42 5.83
N LEU A 140 13.74 -11.83 4.76
CA LEU A 140 14.90 -10.95 4.89
C LEU A 140 14.59 -9.70 5.72
N CYS A 141 13.45 -9.04 5.45
CA CYS A 141 13.00 -7.89 6.21
C CYS A 141 12.73 -8.25 7.68
N ALA A 142 12.03 -9.36 7.95
CA ALA A 142 11.73 -9.81 9.31
C ALA A 142 13.02 -10.07 10.12
N ARG A 143 13.98 -10.77 9.53
CA ARG A 143 15.29 -11.02 10.17
C ARG A 143 16.03 -9.73 10.50
N GLU A 144 16.05 -8.77 9.58
CA GLU A 144 16.69 -7.48 9.81
C GLU A 144 16.00 -6.72 10.94
N VAL A 145 14.66 -6.69 10.94
CA VAL A 145 13.86 -6.08 12.01
C VAL A 145 14.19 -6.70 13.36
N PHE A 146 14.07 -8.03 13.48
CA PHE A 146 14.35 -8.73 14.75
C PHE A 146 15.78 -8.51 15.24
N SER A 147 16.75 -8.54 14.33
CA SER A 147 18.15 -8.28 14.65
C SER A 147 18.36 -6.86 15.20
N ARG A 148 17.73 -5.85 14.59
CA ARG A 148 17.90 -4.44 14.99
C ARG A 148 17.22 -4.09 16.32
N ILE A 149 16.08 -4.70 16.58
CA ILE A 149 15.35 -4.45 17.83
C ILE A 149 15.75 -5.42 18.95
N GLY A 150 16.59 -6.40 18.65
CA GLY A 150 17.06 -7.39 19.63
C GLY A 150 15.96 -8.32 20.11
N LEU A 151 14.96 -8.64 19.25
CA LEU A 151 13.86 -9.53 19.57
C LEU A 151 14.13 -10.93 19.01
N GLU A 152 13.93 -11.94 19.84
CA GLU A 152 13.84 -13.34 19.41
C GLU A 152 12.37 -13.77 19.57
N PRO A 153 11.63 -13.99 18.47
CA PRO A 153 10.24 -14.40 18.56
C PRO A 153 10.14 -15.83 19.12
N GLU A 154 9.39 -15.99 20.19
CA GLU A 154 9.12 -17.31 20.79
C GLU A 154 7.89 -17.97 20.16
N GLU A 155 6.95 -17.17 19.65
CA GLU A 155 5.70 -17.63 19.04
C GLU A 155 5.45 -16.90 17.73
N VAL A 156 4.82 -17.60 16.78
CA VAL A 156 4.40 -17.07 15.49
C VAL A 156 2.91 -17.31 15.31
N HIS A 157 2.17 -16.24 14.99
CA HIS A 157 0.75 -16.32 14.69
C HIS A 157 0.56 -16.29 13.16
N ILE A 158 -0.23 -17.23 12.65
CA ILE A 158 -0.58 -17.30 11.22
C ILE A 158 -2.06 -16.99 11.09
N ASP A 159 -2.40 -16.02 10.27
CA ASP A 159 -3.77 -15.69 9.93
C ASP A 159 -3.99 -15.71 8.42
N SER A 160 -5.24 -15.93 8.00
CA SER A 160 -5.63 -15.96 6.61
C SER A 160 -6.54 -14.78 6.26
N THR A 161 -6.23 -14.10 5.17
CA THR A 161 -7.05 -13.01 4.63
C THR A 161 -7.57 -13.38 3.25
N SER A 162 -8.86 -13.11 3.00
CA SER A 162 -9.50 -13.31 1.71
C SER A 162 -9.58 -12.01 0.93
N PHE A 163 -9.23 -12.06 -0.35
CA PHE A 163 -9.40 -10.95 -1.29
C PHE A 163 -10.45 -11.32 -2.33
N HIS A 164 -11.44 -10.47 -2.52
CA HIS A 164 -12.47 -10.64 -3.54
C HIS A 164 -12.12 -9.81 -4.79
N TYR A 165 -12.32 -10.42 -5.95
CA TYR A 165 -12.10 -9.77 -7.21
C TYR A 165 -13.44 -9.45 -7.90
N HIS A 166 -13.66 -8.17 -8.18
CA HIS A 166 -14.78 -7.65 -8.94
C HIS A 166 -14.35 -7.43 -10.40
N GLY A 167 -14.92 -8.18 -11.32
CA GLY A 167 -14.63 -8.08 -12.74
C GLY A 167 -14.50 -9.43 -13.43
N GLU A 168 -14.28 -9.41 -14.75
CA GLU A 168 -14.17 -10.65 -15.54
C GLU A 168 -12.84 -11.39 -15.32
N GLY A 169 -11.86 -10.72 -14.73
CA GLY A 169 -10.52 -11.26 -14.46
C GLY A 169 -9.68 -11.37 -15.74
N MET A 170 -8.39 -11.26 -15.60
CA MET A 170 -7.46 -11.62 -16.68
C MET A 170 -7.52 -13.14 -16.88
N LYS A 171 -7.81 -13.58 -18.10
CA LYS A 171 -7.64 -14.95 -18.54
C LYS A 171 -6.17 -15.14 -18.92
N ASP A 172 -5.30 -15.09 -17.92
CA ASP A 172 -3.90 -15.38 -18.15
C ASP A 172 -3.58 -16.71 -17.50
N ASP A 173 -3.50 -17.75 -18.36
CA ASP A 173 -3.18 -19.11 -17.92
C ASP A 173 -1.73 -19.20 -17.37
N ALA A 174 -0.93 -18.15 -17.56
CA ALA A 174 0.44 -18.04 -17.05
C ALA A 174 0.49 -17.49 -15.60
N CYS A 175 -0.63 -17.04 -15.03
CA CYS A 175 -0.65 -16.51 -13.67
C CYS A 175 -0.66 -17.66 -12.66
N GLU A 176 0.34 -17.73 -11.78
CA GLU A 176 0.42 -18.73 -10.71
C GLU A 176 -0.74 -18.62 -9.73
N ILE A 177 -1.26 -17.41 -9.52
CA ILE A 177 -2.40 -17.17 -8.63
C ILE A 177 -3.70 -17.34 -9.40
N GLN A 178 -4.36 -18.47 -9.19
CA GLN A 178 -5.66 -18.74 -9.78
C GLN A 178 -6.80 -18.28 -8.88
N LEU A 179 -7.52 -17.26 -9.34
CA LEU A 179 -8.73 -16.80 -8.67
C LEU A 179 -9.88 -17.78 -8.92
N LYS A 180 -10.45 -18.34 -7.87
CA LYS A 180 -11.55 -19.32 -7.94
C LYS A 180 -12.75 -18.84 -7.12
N LYS A 181 -13.94 -19.25 -7.53
CA LYS A 181 -15.15 -19.13 -6.71
C LYS A 181 -15.13 -20.23 -5.65
N GLY A 182 -15.59 -19.91 -4.44
CA GLY A 182 -15.61 -20.88 -3.36
C GLY A 182 -16.27 -20.33 -2.09
N TYR A 183 -15.96 -20.95 -0.97
CA TYR A 183 -16.44 -20.47 0.33
C TYR A 183 -15.92 -19.06 0.56
N SER A 184 -16.84 -18.14 0.86
CA SER A 184 -16.51 -16.75 1.17
C SER A 184 -16.85 -16.45 2.63
N ARG A 185 -15.89 -15.94 3.38
CA ARG A 185 -16.08 -15.47 4.76
C ARG A 185 -17.04 -14.28 4.80
N ASP A 186 -17.04 -13.45 3.75
CA ASP A 186 -17.84 -12.23 3.63
C ASP A 186 -19.18 -12.47 2.89
N HIS A 187 -19.61 -13.72 2.76
CA HIS A 187 -20.87 -14.12 2.14
C HIS A 187 -21.02 -13.75 0.66
N HIS A 188 -19.91 -13.68 -0.08
CA HIS A 188 -19.87 -13.42 -1.53
C HIS A 188 -19.29 -14.62 -2.32
N PRO A 189 -19.94 -15.81 -2.29
CA PRO A 189 -19.41 -17.00 -2.99
C PRO A 189 -19.44 -16.87 -4.52
N GLU A 190 -20.21 -15.90 -5.05
CA GLU A 190 -20.29 -15.58 -6.47
C GLU A 190 -19.04 -14.88 -7.01
N LEU A 191 -18.25 -14.25 -6.13
CA LEU A 191 -17.03 -13.55 -6.52
C LEU A 191 -15.84 -14.52 -6.59
N LYS A 192 -14.91 -14.22 -7.48
CA LYS A 192 -13.60 -14.86 -7.49
C LYS A 192 -12.78 -14.36 -6.32
N GLN A 193 -12.04 -15.24 -5.68
CA GLN A 193 -11.26 -14.90 -4.49
C GLN A 193 -9.89 -15.55 -4.49
N ALA A 194 -8.97 -14.93 -3.79
CA ALA A 194 -7.67 -15.46 -3.39
C ALA A 194 -7.55 -15.42 -1.87
N ILE A 195 -6.86 -16.36 -1.30
CA ILE A 195 -6.55 -16.41 0.12
C ILE A 195 -5.06 -16.17 0.28
N SER A 196 -4.69 -15.20 1.12
CA SER A 196 -3.33 -14.97 1.55
C SER A 196 -3.16 -15.42 2.99
N LEU A 197 -2.04 -16.06 3.27
CA LEU A 197 -1.61 -16.35 4.64
C LEU A 197 -0.66 -15.23 5.08
N MET A 198 -0.93 -14.67 6.26
CA MET A 198 -0.04 -13.70 6.92
C MET A 198 0.60 -14.37 8.15
N LEU A 199 1.89 -14.17 8.28
CA LEU A 199 2.72 -14.60 9.41
C LEU A 199 2.92 -13.43 10.37
#